data_fa85c6f0dd8ae65a75156b5880923eb8
#
_entry.id   fa85c6f0dd8ae65a75156b5880923eb8
#
_cell.length_a   1.000
_cell.length_b   1.000
_cell.length_c   1.000
_cell.angle_alpha   90.00
_cell.angle_beta   90.00
_cell.angle_gamma   90.00
#
_symmetry.space_group_name_H-M   'P 1'
#
loop_
_entity.id
_entity.type
_entity.pdbx_description
1 polymer ?
#
loop_
_entity_poly.entity_id
_entity_poly.type
_entity_poly.pdbx_seq_one_letter_code
_entity_poly.pdbx_strand_id
1 'polypeptide(L)'
;MSDTAPVTRPNDPYARFEEAFFGTPQRDGPDVTILDELTPTQREQAELQLIGRLPESGAMDGLVHLGSRRAVEPLRKLMQGPRPTNVYAAIALWGIRPDPEALTVLCQSVEHRSRLRRRHERAYAAAALRNIDRREAVAALLTALDDRDIAVRANAELAVQERLRLNAEADARDSGHMTRSAFRALARAALDQYYPAN
;
A
#
# COMPACT_ATOMS: atom_id res chain seq x y z
N MET A 1 -19.18 -32.36 34.01
CA MET A 1 -18.55 -31.94 32.72
C MET A 1 -17.79 -30.67 33.05
N SER A 2 -16.47 -30.79 33.28
CA SER A 2 -15.62 -29.63 33.67
C SER A 2 -15.21 -28.91 32.40
N ASP A 3 -15.75 -27.73 32.26
CA ASP A 3 -15.40 -26.77 31.19
C ASP A 3 -14.06 -26.14 31.59
N THR A 4 -12.96 -26.76 31.21
CA THR A 4 -11.62 -26.22 31.41
C THR A 4 -11.36 -25.24 30.28
N ALA A 5 -11.60 -23.95 30.53
CA ALA A 5 -11.13 -22.88 29.65
C ALA A 5 -9.64 -23.09 29.35
N PRO A 6 -9.18 -22.92 28.10
CA PRO A 6 -7.79 -23.10 27.77
C PRO A 6 -6.95 -22.06 28.54
N VAL A 7 -6.03 -22.54 29.36
CA VAL A 7 -5.04 -21.70 30.07
C VAL A 7 -4.10 -21.15 28.98
N THR A 8 -4.37 -19.95 28.49
CA THR A 8 -3.47 -19.23 27.59
C THR A 8 -2.16 -18.96 28.31
N ARG A 9 -1.09 -19.60 27.86
CA ARG A 9 0.26 -19.33 28.36
C ARG A 9 0.66 -17.93 27.89
N PRO A 10 1.18 -17.04 28.78
CA PRO A 10 1.51 -15.65 28.41
C PRO A 10 2.58 -15.51 27.30
N ASN A 11 3.20 -16.62 26.88
CA ASN A 11 4.21 -16.67 25.82
C ASN A 11 3.74 -17.50 24.59
N ASP A 12 2.44 -17.80 24.46
CA ASP A 12 1.95 -18.49 23.27
C ASP A 12 1.90 -17.49 22.08
N PRO A 13 2.65 -17.75 20.98
CA PRO A 13 2.64 -16.88 19.80
C PRO A 13 1.24 -16.67 19.21
N TYR A 14 0.37 -17.67 19.30
CA TYR A 14 -0.99 -17.56 18.79
C TYR A 14 -1.86 -16.62 19.65
N ALA A 15 -1.75 -16.69 20.97
CA ALA A 15 -2.43 -15.75 21.85
C ALA A 15 -1.94 -14.31 21.65
N ARG A 16 -0.65 -14.12 21.39
CA ARG A 16 -0.08 -12.81 21.02
C ARG A 16 -0.61 -12.31 19.69
N PHE A 17 -0.76 -13.19 18.68
CA PHE A 17 -1.40 -12.86 17.41
C PHE A 17 -2.85 -12.40 17.63
N GLU A 18 -3.65 -13.14 18.40
CA GLU A 18 -5.03 -12.75 18.67
C GLU A 18 -5.12 -11.38 19.37
N GLU A 19 -4.26 -11.11 20.33
CA GLU A 19 -4.20 -9.81 21.00
C GLU A 19 -3.75 -8.71 20.05
N ALA A 20 -2.74 -8.93 19.20
CA ALA A 20 -2.21 -7.93 18.29
C ALA A 20 -3.23 -7.55 17.19
N PHE A 21 -3.98 -8.52 16.66
CA PHE A 21 -4.88 -8.29 15.54
C PHE A 21 -6.33 -8.05 15.95
N PHE A 22 -6.78 -8.57 17.10
CA PHE A 22 -8.19 -8.57 17.51
C PHE A 22 -8.41 -7.98 18.91
N GLY A 23 -7.33 -7.65 19.62
CA GLY A 23 -7.39 -6.98 20.91
C GLY A 23 -7.59 -5.47 20.80
N THR A 24 -6.99 -4.72 21.71
CA THR A 24 -7.11 -3.25 21.70
C THR A 24 -6.41 -2.65 20.47
N PRO A 25 -7.11 -1.84 19.65
CA PRO A 25 -6.51 -1.24 18.47
C PRO A 25 -5.26 -0.44 18.79
N GLN A 26 -4.15 -0.76 18.15
CA GLN A 26 -2.89 -0.03 18.26
C GLN A 26 -2.89 1.13 17.26
N ARG A 27 -2.27 2.25 17.65
CA ARG A 27 -2.21 3.47 16.83
C ARG A 27 -1.53 3.24 15.48
N ASP A 28 -0.49 2.41 15.46
CA ASP A 28 0.36 2.16 14.29
C ASP A 28 0.00 0.84 13.58
N GLY A 29 -1.14 0.24 13.94
CA GLY A 29 -1.58 -1.05 13.43
C GLY A 29 -0.96 -2.24 14.18
N PRO A 30 -1.35 -3.49 13.83
CA PRO A 30 -0.82 -4.69 14.47
C PRO A 30 0.64 -4.94 14.07
N ASP A 31 1.41 -5.49 14.99
CA ASP A 31 2.74 -6.01 14.69
C ASP A 31 2.61 -7.30 13.86
N VAL A 32 2.79 -7.16 12.55
CA VAL A 32 2.65 -8.28 11.61
C VAL A 32 3.77 -9.32 11.76
N THR A 33 4.90 -8.99 12.36
CA THR A 33 6.04 -9.92 12.50
C THR A 33 5.71 -11.09 13.44
N ILE A 34 4.71 -10.94 14.28
CA ILE A 34 4.22 -12.03 15.15
C ILE A 34 3.74 -13.24 14.32
N LEU A 35 3.31 -13.04 13.09
CA LEU A 35 2.90 -14.10 12.17
C LEU A 35 4.07 -15.03 11.79
N ASP A 36 5.32 -14.57 11.90
CA ASP A 36 6.50 -15.37 11.60
C ASP A 36 6.82 -16.37 12.71
N GLU A 37 6.35 -16.10 13.94
CA GLU A 37 6.53 -16.96 15.11
C GLU A 37 5.53 -18.14 15.14
N LEU A 38 4.47 -18.08 14.33
CA LEU A 38 3.42 -19.08 14.29
C LEU A 38 3.89 -20.38 13.65
N THR A 39 3.47 -21.51 14.22
CA THR A 39 3.60 -22.83 13.56
C THR A 39 2.80 -22.85 12.27
N PRO A 40 3.11 -23.78 11.32
CA PRO A 40 2.36 -23.87 10.07
C PRO A 40 0.83 -23.98 10.25
N THR A 41 0.38 -24.79 11.24
CA THR A 41 -1.05 -24.94 11.54
C THR A 41 -1.66 -23.66 12.11
N GLN A 42 -0.96 -22.99 13.04
CA GLN A 42 -1.41 -21.72 13.59
C GLN A 42 -1.46 -20.62 12.51
N ARG A 43 -0.47 -20.61 11.60
CA ARG A 43 -0.43 -19.66 10.48
C ARG A 43 -1.62 -19.86 9.53
N GLU A 44 -2.00 -21.08 9.24
CA GLU A 44 -3.20 -21.36 8.45
C GLU A 44 -4.49 -20.93 9.15
N GLN A 45 -4.59 -21.13 10.46
CA GLN A 45 -5.72 -20.63 11.26
C GLN A 45 -5.77 -19.10 11.28
N ALA A 46 -4.62 -18.44 11.50
CA ALA A 46 -4.52 -16.98 11.47
C ALA A 46 -4.92 -16.42 10.10
N GLU A 47 -4.48 -17.04 8.99
CA GLU A 47 -4.88 -16.65 7.63
C GLU A 47 -6.40 -16.66 7.47
N LEU A 48 -7.08 -17.71 7.90
CA LEU A 48 -8.53 -17.82 7.82
C LEU A 48 -9.25 -16.79 8.68
N GLN A 49 -8.75 -16.54 9.89
CA GLN A 49 -9.31 -15.50 10.76
C GLN A 49 -9.15 -14.11 10.14
N LEU A 50 -7.98 -13.79 9.59
CA LEU A 50 -7.72 -12.51 8.92
C LEU A 50 -8.63 -12.32 7.70
N ILE A 51 -8.85 -13.37 6.89
CA ILE A 51 -9.80 -13.32 5.77
C ILE A 51 -11.22 -13.01 6.28
N GLY A 52 -11.63 -13.62 7.39
CA GLY A 52 -12.93 -13.38 8.02
C GLY A 52 -13.10 -11.95 8.57
N ARG A 53 -12.01 -11.23 8.79
CA ARG A 53 -12.00 -9.84 9.29
C ARG A 53 -11.88 -8.78 8.19
N LEU A 54 -11.82 -9.18 6.94
CA LEU A 54 -11.87 -8.20 5.85
C LEU A 54 -13.19 -7.41 5.91
N PRO A 55 -13.20 -6.08 5.76
CA PRO A 55 -12.13 -5.23 5.21
C PRO A 55 -11.28 -4.46 6.26
N GLU A 56 -11.05 -4.98 7.44
CA GLU A 56 -10.21 -4.31 8.44
C GLU A 56 -8.77 -4.12 7.92
N SER A 57 -8.16 -2.94 8.13
CA SER A 57 -6.81 -2.63 7.63
C SER A 57 -5.75 -3.56 8.20
N GLY A 58 -5.78 -3.82 9.51
CA GLY A 58 -4.84 -4.75 10.14
C GLY A 58 -4.92 -6.17 9.56
N ALA A 59 -6.13 -6.64 9.22
CA ALA A 59 -6.29 -7.93 8.56
C ALA A 59 -5.66 -7.92 7.16
N MET A 60 -5.81 -6.84 6.39
CA MET A 60 -5.16 -6.71 5.09
C MET A 60 -3.63 -6.74 5.22
N ASP A 61 -3.07 -6.02 6.20
CA ASP A 61 -1.62 -5.97 6.45
C ASP A 61 -1.08 -7.37 6.81
N GLY A 62 -1.77 -8.10 7.67
CA GLY A 62 -1.44 -9.48 8.02
C GLY A 62 -1.49 -10.42 6.81
N LEU A 63 -2.52 -10.30 5.94
CA LEU A 63 -2.65 -11.12 4.73
C LEU A 63 -1.56 -10.80 3.70
N VAL A 64 -1.13 -9.55 3.60
CA VAL A 64 0.03 -9.15 2.78
C VAL A 64 1.30 -9.78 3.32
N HIS A 65 1.54 -9.68 4.63
CA HIS A 65 2.72 -10.27 5.27
C HIS A 65 2.79 -11.80 5.06
N LEU A 66 1.65 -12.49 5.18
CA LEU A 66 1.55 -13.93 4.91
C LEU A 66 1.70 -14.30 3.43
N GLY A 67 1.60 -13.35 2.51
CA GLY A 67 1.52 -13.63 1.08
C GLY A 67 0.29 -14.47 0.72
N SER A 68 -0.85 -14.24 1.37
CA SER A 68 -2.04 -15.09 1.34
C SER A 68 -2.67 -15.17 -0.05
N ARG A 69 -2.46 -16.30 -0.74
CA ARG A 69 -3.14 -16.53 -2.02
C ARG A 69 -4.65 -16.74 -1.87
N ARG A 70 -5.12 -17.20 -0.70
CA ARG A 70 -6.55 -17.36 -0.39
C ARG A 70 -7.27 -16.03 -0.29
N ALA A 71 -6.56 -14.94 0.06
CA ALA A 71 -7.12 -13.59 0.16
C ALA A 71 -7.33 -12.91 -1.20
N VAL A 72 -6.76 -13.41 -2.28
CA VAL A 72 -6.80 -12.77 -3.61
C VAL A 72 -8.24 -12.50 -4.07
N GLU A 73 -9.10 -13.50 -4.08
CA GLU A 73 -10.50 -13.34 -4.53
C GLU A 73 -11.36 -12.49 -3.57
N PRO A 74 -11.27 -12.66 -2.24
CA PRO A 74 -11.89 -11.71 -1.30
C PRO A 74 -11.46 -10.26 -1.53
N LEU A 75 -10.17 -9.99 -1.74
CA LEU A 75 -9.66 -8.63 -2.00
C LEU A 75 -10.15 -8.08 -3.35
N ARG A 76 -10.21 -8.89 -4.40
CA ARG A 76 -10.81 -8.47 -5.68
C ARG A 76 -12.26 -8.06 -5.55
N LYS A 77 -13.07 -8.78 -4.78
CA LYS A 77 -14.44 -8.38 -4.49
C LYS A 77 -14.50 -7.05 -3.77
N LEU A 78 -13.60 -6.80 -2.82
CA LEU A 78 -13.53 -5.51 -2.11
C LEU A 78 -13.11 -4.37 -3.03
N MET A 79 -12.24 -4.62 -4.02
CA MET A 79 -11.86 -3.60 -5.03
C MET A 79 -13.05 -3.13 -5.88
N GLN A 80 -14.05 -3.98 -6.07
CA GLN A 80 -15.30 -3.62 -6.77
C GLN A 80 -16.26 -2.82 -5.88
N GLY A 81 -15.97 -2.72 -4.60
CA GLY A 81 -16.78 -2.04 -3.60
C GLY A 81 -16.56 -0.53 -3.56
N PRO A 82 -17.23 0.13 -2.60
CA PRO A 82 -17.12 1.58 -2.44
C PRO A 82 -15.75 1.99 -1.91
N ARG A 83 -15.37 3.25 -2.17
CA ARG A 83 -14.20 3.88 -1.55
C ARG A 83 -14.46 4.18 -0.07
N PRO A 84 -13.46 4.11 0.81
CA PRO A 84 -12.03 3.94 0.54
C PRO A 84 -11.59 2.47 0.43
N THR A 85 -12.45 1.52 0.78
CA THR A 85 -12.13 0.09 0.90
C THR A 85 -11.48 -0.49 -0.36
N ASN A 86 -11.95 -0.06 -1.55
CA ASN A 86 -11.40 -0.52 -2.82
C ASN A 86 -9.91 -0.15 -3.01
N VAL A 87 -9.48 1.02 -2.51
CA VAL A 87 -8.08 1.46 -2.59
C VAL A 87 -7.21 0.62 -1.66
N TYR A 88 -7.65 0.39 -0.43
CA TYR A 88 -6.91 -0.45 0.52
C TYR A 88 -6.83 -1.90 0.05
N ALA A 89 -7.92 -2.43 -0.49
CA ALA A 89 -7.92 -3.77 -1.09
C ALA A 89 -6.97 -3.88 -2.29
N ALA A 90 -6.87 -2.84 -3.12
CA ALA A 90 -5.92 -2.78 -4.23
C ALA A 90 -4.46 -2.75 -3.74
N ILE A 91 -4.17 -1.99 -2.68
CA ILE A 91 -2.85 -1.97 -2.04
C ILE A 91 -2.49 -3.37 -1.53
N ALA A 92 -3.39 -3.99 -0.78
CA ALA A 92 -3.18 -5.33 -0.22
C ALA A 92 -3.01 -6.38 -1.32
N LEU A 93 -3.85 -6.38 -2.34
CA LEU A 93 -3.75 -7.32 -3.45
C LEU A 93 -2.42 -7.18 -4.19
N TRP A 94 -1.98 -5.93 -4.47
CA TRP A 94 -0.68 -5.70 -5.08
C TRP A 94 0.48 -6.18 -4.21
N GLY A 95 0.39 -6.00 -2.89
CA GLY A 95 1.38 -6.49 -1.92
C GLY A 95 1.49 -8.02 -1.89
N ILE A 96 0.39 -8.74 -2.09
CA ILE A 96 0.39 -10.20 -2.18
C ILE A 96 0.94 -10.66 -3.53
N ARG A 97 0.52 -10.03 -4.61
CA ARG A 97 0.99 -10.32 -5.97
C ARG A 97 0.70 -9.15 -6.91
N PRO A 98 1.54 -8.93 -7.93
CA PRO A 98 1.23 -7.98 -8.99
C PRO A 98 -0.12 -8.30 -9.66
N ASP A 99 -1.02 -7.31 -9.70
CA ASP A 99 -2.36 -7.44 -10.27
C ASP A 99 -2.71 -6.19 -11.10
N PRO A 100 -2.97 -6.33 -12.42
CA PRO A 100 -3.25 -5.18 -13.31
C PRO A 100 -4.48 -4.37 -12.91
N GLU A 101 -5.53 -5.02 -12.36
CA GLU A 101 -6.73 -4.32 -11.91
C GLU A 101 -6.44 -3.49 -10.66
N ALA A 102 -5.64 -4.04 -9.71
CA ALA A 102 -5.19 -3.30 -8.55
C ALA A 102 -4.38 -2.06 -8.95
N LEU A 103 -3.45 -2.20 -9.90
CA LEU A 103 -2.69 -1.06 -10.43
C LEU A 103 -3.62 0.00 -11.03
N THR A 104 -4.60 -0.42 -11.81
CA THR A 104 -5.60 0.50 -12.41
C THR A 104 -6.35 1.29 -11.33
N VAL A 105 -6.82 0.61 -10.26
CA VAL A 105 -7.52 1.26 -9.13
C VAL A 105 -6.62 2.29 -8.44
N LEU A 106 -5.35 1.95 -8.22
CA LEU A 106 -4.39 2.85 -7.59
C LEU A 106 -4.10 4.08 -8.46
N CYS A 107 -3.84 3.91 -9.74
CA CYS A 107 -3.62 5.01 -10.70
C CYS A 107 -4.83 5.95 -10.76
N GLN A 108 -6.02 5.41 -10.94
CA GLN A 108 -7.26 6.20 -10.96
C GLN A 108 -7.50 6.93 -9.64
N SER A 109 -7.09 6.36 -8.51
CA SER A 109 -7.26 7.00 -7.20
C SER A 109 -6.43 8.25 -7.06
N VAL A 110 -5.22 8.27 -7.61
CA VAL A 110 -4.32 9.42 -7.60
C VAL A 110 -4.74 10.50 -8.60
N GLU A 111 -5.28 10.11 -9.75
CA GLU A 111 -5.70 11.03 -10.81
C GLU A 111 -6.95 11.85 -10.46
N HIS A 112 -7.78 11.36 -9.54
CA HIS A 112 -9.03 12.03 -9.15
C HIS A 112 -8.78 13.25 -8.23
N ARG A 113 -8.33 14.35 -8.82
CA ARG A 113 -7.96 15.63 -8.16
C ARG A 113 -9.09 16.34 -7.39
N SER A 114 -10.33 15.91 -7.49
CA SER A 114 -11.48 16.79 -7.29
C SER A 114 -12.03 16.89 -5.88
N ARG A 115 -11.55 16.14 -4.87
CA ARG A 115 -12.23 16.13 -3.57
C ARG A 115 -11.25 16.13 -2.39
N LEU A 116 -11.23 17.24 -1.63
CA LEU A 116 -10.56 17.37 -0.33
C LEU A 116 -10.89 16.21 0.64
N ARG A 117 -12.10 15.67 0.56
CA ARG A 117 -12.57 14.55 1.39
C ARG A 117 -11.82 13.23 1.19
N ARG A 118 -11.06 13.07 0.08
CA ARG A 118 -10.36 11.82 -0.26
C ARG A 118 -8.84 11.97 -0.27
N ARG A 119 -8.31 12.96 0.47
CA ARG A 119 -6.87 13.21 0.53
C ARG A 119 -6.07 12.01 1.04
N HIS A 120 -6.58 11.33 2.08
CA HIS A 120 -5.90 10.18 2.65
C HIS A 120 -5.83 9.01 1.67
N GLU A 121 -6.93 8.70 0.97
CA GLU A 121 -6.95 7.66 -0.06
C GLU A 121 -5.92 7.93 -1.15
N ARG A 122 -5.85 9.18 -1.66
CA ARG A 122 -4.86 9.57 -2.67
C ARG A 122 -3.44 9.47 -2.16
N ALA A 123 -3.20 9.89 -0.92
CA ALA A 123 -1.87 9.81 -0.31
C ALA A 123 -1.41 8.35 -0.15
N TYR A 124 -2.31 7.45 0.31
CA TYR A 124 -2.02 6.02 0.40
C TYR A 124 -1.80 5.39 -0.98
N ALA A 125 -2.62 5.73 -1.98
CA ALA A 125 -2.43 5.26 -3.34
C ALA A 125 -1.09 5.74 -3.92
N ALA A 126 -0.72 7.00 -3.72
CA ALA A 126 0.56 7.54 -4.16
C ALA A 126 1.75 6.84 -3.46
N ALA A 127 1.64 6.59 -2.16
CA ALA A 127 2.65 5.85 -1.41
C ALA A 127 2.80 4.39 -1.90
N ALA A 128 1.69 3.73 -2.24
CA ALA A 128 1.71 2.39 -2.81
C ALA A 128 2.34 2.38 -4.21
N LEU A 129 1.95 3.32 -5.08
CA LEU A 129 2.48 3.45 -6.44
C LEU A 129 3.99 3.73 -6.46
N ARG A 130 4.54 4.38 -5.43
CA ARG A 130 5.98 4.59 -5.28
C ARG A 130 6.78 3.28 -5.34
N ASN A 131 6.21 2.20 -4.80
CA ASN A 131 6.86 0.89 -4.76
C ASN A 131 6.59 0.02 -6.00
N ILE A 132 5.83 0.54 -6.98
CA ILE A 132 5.44 -0.19 -8.19
C ILE A 132 6.30 0.25 -9.37
N ASP A 133 7.13 -0.67 -9.84
CA ASP A 133 8.01 -0.44 -10.99
C ASP A 133 7.27 -0.74 -12.30
N ARG A 134 6.39 0.20 -12.69
CA ARG A 134 5.58 0.15 -13.90
C ARG A 134 5.42 1.55 -14.47
N ARG A 135 5.41 1.66 -15.82
CA ARG A 135 5.19 2.93 -16.53
C ARG A 135 3.92 3.63 -16.08
N GLU A 136 2.83 2.87 -15.93
CA GLU A 136 1.53 3.40 -15.55
C GLU A 136 1.56 4.04 -14.16
N ALA A 137 2.28 3.40 -13.21
CA ALA A 137 2.45 3.93 -11.86
C ALA A 137 3.21 5.25 -11.88
N VAL A 138 4.32 5.32 -12.61
CA VAL A 138 5.14 6.55 -12.72
C VAL A 138 4.35 7.65 -13.43
N ALA A 139 3.59 7.33 -14.49
CA ALA A 139 2.75 8.30 -15.20
C ALA A 139 1.65 8.88 -14.30
N ALA A 140 0.99 8.05 -13.47
CA ALA A 140 0.02 8.50 -12.49
C ALA A 140 0.67 9.41 -11.43
N LEU A 141 1.86 9.07 -10.94
CA LEU A 141 2.62 9.89 -9.98
C LEU A 141 3.05 11.23 -10.58
N LEU A 142 3.43 11.30 -11.86
CA LEU A 142 3.68 12.57 -12.55
C LEU A 142 2.46 13.49 -12.55
N THR A 143 1.26 12.91 -12.68
CA THR A 143 0.01 13.66 -12.56
C THR A 143 -0.23 14.15 -11.14
N ALA A 144 0.19 13.38 -10.14
CA ALA A 144 0.04 13.70 -8.72
C ALA A 144 0.97 14.80 -8.22
N LEU A 145 2.01 15.17 -8.97
CA LEU A 145 2.87 16.33 -8.64
C LEU A 145 2.09 17.64 -8.54
N ASP A 146 0.88 17.70 -9.10
CA ASP A 146 -0.02 18.84 -9.05
C ASP A 146 -1.16 18.71 -8.05
N ASP A 147 -1.18 17.67 -7.24
CA ASP A 147 -2.25 17.52 -6.25
C ASP A 147 -2.22 18.68 -5.24
N ARG A 148 -3.40 19.07 -4.77
CA ARG A 148 -3.55 20.12 -3.76
C ARG A 148 -3.07 19.68 -2.38
N ASP A 149 -3.09 18.37 -2.12
CA ASP A 149 -2.63 17.78 -0.87
C ASP A 149 -1.11 17.62 -0.86
N ILE A 150 -0.45 18.10 0.20
CA ILE A 150 1.00 18.07 0.32
C ILE A 150 1.54 16.64 0.45
N ALA A 151 0.81 15.74 1.12
CA ALA A 151 1.26 14.36 1.30
C ALA A 151 1.22 13.59 -0.02
N VAL A 152 0.20 13.84 -0.85
CA VAL A 152 0.13 13.25 -2.21
C VAL A 152 1.30 13.73 -3.06
N ARG A 153 1.54 15.06 -3.07
CA ARG A 153 2.67 15.62 -3.83
C ARG A 153 4.02 15.09 -3.37
N ALA A 154 4.24 15.04 -2.04
CA ALA A 154 5.52 14.56 -1.48
C ALA A 154 5.79 13.10 -1.85
N ASN A 155 4.79 12.22 -1.74
CA ASN A 155 4.93 10.83 -2.18
C ASN A 155 5.21 10.73 -3.68
N ALA A 156 4.53 11.53 -4.50
CA ALA A 156 4.74 11.56 -5.94
C ALA A 156 6.14 12.06 -6.31
N GLU A 157 6.60 13.14 -5.68
CA GLU A 157 7.93 13.72 -5.92
C GLU A 157 9.05 12.74 -5.58
N LEU A 158 9.00 12.15 -4.38
CA LEU A 158 9.97 11.12 -3.96
C LEU A 158 9.99 9.93 -4.92
N ALA A 159 8.80 9.43 -5.30
CA ALA A 159 8.68 8.29 -6.19
C ALA A 159 9.24 8.59 -7.59
N VAL A 160 8.93 9.76 -8.13
CA VAL A 160 9.41 10.20 -9.46
C VAL A 160 10.92 10.37 -9.45
N GLN A 161 11.49 11.00 -8.40
CA GLN A 161 12.93 11.14 -8.24
C GLN A 161 13.64 9.77 -8.21
N GLU A 162 13.15 8.85 -7.37
CA GLU A 162 13.73 7.51 -7.23
C GLU A 162 13.64 6.70 -8.52
N ARG A 163 12.46 6.65 -9.13
CA ARG A 163 12.20 5.78 -10.29
C ARG A 163 12.86 6.28 -11.59
N LEU A 164 12.90 7.58 -11.77
CA LEU A 164 13.53 8.17 -12.95
C LEU A 164 15.01 8.51 -12.72
N ARG A 165 15.58 8.10 -11.58
CA ARG A 165 16.99 8.38 -11.22
C ARG A 165 17.33 9.86 -11.40
N LEU A 166 16.38 10.73 -11.11
CA LEU A 166 16.59 12.16 -11.08
C LEU A 166 17.34 12.45 -9.80
N ASN A 167 18.65 12.17 -9.82
CA ASN A 167 19.51 12.27 -8.65
C ASN A 167 19.63 13.72 -8.20
N ALA A 168 19.60 13.90 -6.89
CA ALA A 168 19.97 15.14 -6.22
C ALA A 168 21.36 15.68 -6.60
N GLU A 169 22.20 14.88 -7.28
CA GLU A 169 23.49 15.31 -7.82
C GLU A 169 23.35 16.30 -8.99
N ALA A 170 22.26 16.25 -9.75
CA ALA A 170 21.94 17.32 -10.70
C ALA A 170 21.51 18.59 -9.97
N ASP A 171 20.83 18.46 -8.83
CA ASP A 171 20.40 19.58 -7.98
C ASP A 171 21.57 20.24 -7.23
N ALA A 172 22.63 19.47 -6.89
CA ALA A 172 23.80 20.00 -6.19
C ALA A 172 24.69 20.86 -7.09
N ARG A 173 24.60 20.72 -8.41
CA ARG A 173 25.36 21.55 -9.37
C ARG A 173 24.66 22.82 -9.76
N ASP A 174 23.36 22.87 -9.61
CA ASP A 174 22.54 24.03 -9.94
C ASP A 174 21.75 24.46 -8.70
N SER A 175 22.44 25.05 -7.73
CA SER A 175 21.87 25.57 -6.48
C SER A 175 20.88 26.73 -6.67
N GLY A 176 20.32 26.88 -7.83
CA GLY A 176 19.23 27.75 -8.19
C GLY A 176 17.96 26.90 -8.40
N HIS A 177 17.11 26.89 -7.43
CA HIS A 177 15.71 26.45 -7.38
C HIS A 177 15.13 26.00 -8.73
N MET A 178 15.26 24.70 -9.06
CA MET A 178 14.51 24.11 -10.19
C MET A 178 13.01 24.37 -9.96
N THR A 179 12.39 25.08 -10.89
CA THR A 179 10.94 25.33 -10.79
C THR A 179 10.18 24.02 -10.92
N ARG A 180 9.01 23.93 -10.29
CA ARG A 180 8.16 22.75 -10.38
C ARG A 180 7.82 22.36 -11.84
N SER A 181 7.71 23.36 -12.74
CA SER A 181 7.48 23.12 -14.16
C SER A 181 8.69 22.51 -14.85
N ALA A 182 9.91 22.96 -14.52
CA ALA A 182 11.15 22.37 -15.03
C ALA A 182 11.33 20.92 -14.56
N PHE A 183 11.10 20.65 -13.26
CA PHE A 183 11.13 19.30 -12.72
C PHE A 183 10.17 18.35 -13.47
N ARG A 184 8.95 18.79 -13.75
CA ARG A 184 7.99 17.99 -14.51
C ARG A 184 8.40 17.72 -15.94
N ALA A 185 8.94 18.73 -16.61
CA ALA A 185 9.43 18.55 -17.99
C ALA A 185 10.56 17.52 -18.03
N LEU A 186 11.51 17.61 -17.09
CA LEU A 186 12.58 16.65 -16.94
C LEU A 186 12.05 15.25 -16.64
N ALA A 187 11.13 15.14 -15.68
CA ALA A 187 10.55 13.87 -15.29
C ALA A 187 9.74 13.21 -16.42
N ARG A 188 9.03 14.00 -17.26
CA ARG A 188 8.35 13.46 -18.45
C ARG A 188 9.34 12.94 -19.48
N ALA A 189 10.39 13.68 -19.77
CA ALA A 189 11.42 13.22 -20.71
C ALA A 189 12.08 11.93 -20.22
N ALA A 190 12.39 11.85 -18.91
CA ALA A 190 12.96 10.68 -18.29
C ALA A 190 11.98 9.48 -18.30
N LEU A 191 10.67 9.70 -18.16
CA LEU A 191 9.68 8.64 -18.25
C LEU A 191 9.78 7.89 -19.58
N ASP A 192 9.85 8.63 -20.69
CA ASP A 192 9.91 8.02 -22.03
C ASP A 192 11.24 7.32 -22.27
N GLN A 193 12.31 7.78 -21.63
CA GLN A 193 13.64 7.16 -21.68
C GLN A 193 13.70 5.85 -20.89
N TYR A 194 13.21 5.83 -19.65
CA TYR A 194 13.33 4.67 -18.74
C TYR A 194 12.17 3.67 -18.88
N TYR A 195 11.03 4.13 -19.37
CA TYR A 195 9.83 3.34 -19.58
C TYR A 195 9.25 3.63 -20.98
N PRO A 196 9.90 3.17 -22.04
CA PRO A 196 9.41 3.40 -23.40
C PRO A 196 7.98 2.85 -23.56
N ALA A 197 7.17 3.52 -24.37
CA ALA A 197 5.88 3.00 -24.77
C ALA A 197 6.11 1.82 -25.73
N ASN A 198 5.51 0.67 -25.45
CA ASN A 198 5.50 -0.48 -26.33
C ASN A 198 4.58 -0.22 -27.51
#